data_b6aae29087dff2a5c4c2220cc91e65ba
#
_entry.id   b6aae29087dff2a5c4c2220cc91e65ba
#
_cell.length_a   1.000
_cell.length_b   1.000
_cell.length_c   1.000
_cell.angle_alpha   90.00
_cell.angle_beta   90.00
_cell.angle_gamma   90.00
#
_symmetry.space_group_name_H-M   'P 1'
#
loop_
_entity.id
_entity.type
_entity.pdbx_description
1 polymer ?
#
loop_
_entity_poly.entity_id
_entity_poly.type
_entity_poly.pdbx_seq_one_letter_code
_entity_poly.pdbx_strand_id
1 'polypeptide(L)'
;MATFTCVELCTYPEFVFYAVVTNVLDLPRPQLKKKIIDSPEVLQVIKQIPHLSTLVESLYECDYATYFLALMELEKVLLDDRYFSGHSRFVIRELRVLVYTQFLDAYKTVTLASMAAAFGVSVAFIDGELARFIACGRLNAKVDKVDNVVHTTRADLKSKKYQEIIKSGDVLLNRIQQLARVVSI
;
A
#
# COMPACT_ATOMS: atom_id res chain seq x y z
N MET A 1 14.82 17.26 -6.08
CA MET A 1 16.08 16.55 -5.79
C MET A 1 17.21 17.49 -6.19
N ALA A 2 17.71 18.30 -5.29
CA ALA A 2 18.60 19.43 -5.67
C ALA A 2 19.97 18.85 -5.84
N THR A 3 20.73 18.25 -6.00
CA THR A 3 22.13 17.83 -6.23
C THR A 3 22.45 16.44 -5.67
N PHE A 4 22.53 15.50 -6.59
CA PHE A 4 23.05 14.17 -6.26
C PHE A 4 24.59 14.25 -6.15
N THR A 5 25.11 14.07 -4.95
CA THR A 5 26.55 14.15 -4.64
C THR A 5 27.16 12.80 -4.22
N CYS A 6 26.33 11.75 -4.03
CA CYS A 6 26.77 10.46 -3.50
C CYS A 6 27.18 9.46 -4.60
N VAL A 7 27.98 9.88 -5.57
CA VAL A 7 28.44 9.02 -6.69
C VAL A 7 29.26 7.83 -6.22
N GLU A 8 29.86 7.89 -5.02
CA GLU A 8 30.66 6.81 -4.44
C GLU A 8 29.81 5.61 -3.97
N LEU A 9 28.53 5.82 -3.66
CA LEU A 9 27.65 4.79 -3.10
C LEU A 9 26.78 4.11 -4.14
N CYS A 10 26.21 4.89 -5.05
CA CYS A 10 25.31 4.41 -6.10
C CYS A 10 25.36 5.37 -7.30
N THR A 11 24.98 4.86 -8.45
CA THR A 11 24.79 5.67 -9.66
C THR A 11 23.48 6.46 -9.57
N TYR A 12 23.36 7.53 -10.36
CA TYR A 12 22.13 8.33 -10.36
C TYR A 12 20.87 7.52 -10.76
N PRO A 13 20.89 6.62 -11.76
CA PRO A 13 19.76 5.74 -12.04
C PRO A 13 19.39 4.82 -10.88
N GLU A 14 20.35 4.24 -10.17
CA GLU A 14 20.09 3.41 -8.99
C GLU A 14 19.46 4.23 -7.88
N PHE A 15 19.94 5.44 -7.63
CA PHE A 15 19.34 6.35 -6.64
C PHE A 15 17.87 6.67 -6.98
N VAL A 16 17.58 6.96 -8.26
CA VAL A 16 16.21 7.20 -8.72
C VAL A 16 15.36 5.95 -8.54
N PHE A 17 15.90 4.77 -8.84
CA PHE A 17 15.21 3.50 -8.60
C PHE A 17 14.83 3.33 -7.13
N TYR A 18 15.75 3.51 -6.20
CA TYR A 18 15.48 3.43 -4.76
C TYR A 18 14.46 4.48 -4.31
N ALA A 19 14.60 5.70 -4.79
CA ALA A 19 13.66 6.78 -4.47
C ALA A 19 12.25 6.49 -4.98
N VAL A 20 12.09 5.96 -6.20
CA VAL A 20 10.77 5.62 -6.75
C VAL A 20 10.13 4.48 -5.98
N VAL A 21 10.84 3.37 -5.75
CA VAL A 21 10.31 2.20 -5.02
C VAL A 21 9.86 2.58 -3.62
N THR A 22 10.69 3.33 -2.88
CA THR A 22 10.34 3.76 -1.51
C THR A 22 9.19 4.77 -1.48
N ASN A 23 9.15 5.71 -2.42
CA ASN A 23 8.07 6.68 -2.51
C ASN A 23 6.72 6.05 -2.93
N VAL A 24 6.73 5.03 -3.78
CA VAL A 24 5.51 4.28 -4.14
C VAL A 24 4.90 3.61 -2.91
N LEU A 25 5.74 3.13 -1.97
CA LEU A 25 5.27 2.49 -0.73
C LEU A 25 4.69 3.47 0.29
N ASP A 26 5.23 4.69 0.37
CA ASP A 26 4.92 5.64 1.45
C ASP A 26 3.94 6.74 1.02
N LEU A 27 3.99 7.19 -0.23
CA LEU A 27 3.24 8.36 -0.65
C LEU A 27 1.79 8.05 -1.06
N PRO A 28 0.83 8.88 -0.63
CA PRO A 28 -0.52 8.83 -1.13
C PRO A 28 -0.57 9.24 -2.61
N ARG A 29 -1.54 8.69 -3.35
CA ARG A 29 -1.71 8.86 -4.80
C ARG A 29 -1.57 10.30 -5.34
N PRO A 30 -2.13 11.35 -4.69
CA PRO A 30 -1.97 12.72 -5.19
C PRO A 30 -0.53 13.24 -5.13
N GLN A 31 0.24 12.81 -4.13
CA GLN A 31 1.64 13.18 -3.99
C GLN A 31 2.54 12.37 -4.90
N LEU A 32 2.20 11.10 -5.14
CA LEU A 32 2.89 10.20 -6.06
C LEU A 32 2.86 10.78 -7.48
N LYS A 33 1.73 11.32 -7.92
CA LYS A 33 1.64 12.02 -9.20
C LYS A 33 2.65 13.16 -9.30
N LYS A 34 2.62 14.08 -8.34
CA LYS A 34 3.45 15.29 -8.37
C LYS A 34 4.95 15.00 -8.23
N LYS A 35 5.32 14.01 -7.41
CA LYS A 35 6.73 13.75 -7.08
C LYS A 35 7.40 12.72 -7.98
N ILE A 36 6.64 11.83 -8.61
CA ILE A 36 7.19 10.75 -9.44
C ILE A 36 6.77 10.91 -10.88
N ILE A 37 5.46 10.93 -11.17
CA ILE A 37 4.98 10.92 -12.56
C ILE A 37 5.28 12.23 -13.27
N ASP A 38 5.02 13.37 -12.65
CA ASP A 38 5.21 14.70 -13.24
C ASP A 38 6.63 15.25 -13.01
N SER A 39 7.52 14.53 -12.31
CA SER A 39 8.87 15.02 -12.00
C SER A 39 9.79 14.87 -13.21
N PRO A 40 10.35 15.97 -13.74
CA PRO A 40 11.24 15.91 -14.91
C PRO A 40 12.53 15.14 -14.64
N GLU A 41 13.01 15.15 -13.40
CA GLU A 41 14.22 14.43 -12.98
C GLU A 41 14.02 12.91 -13.05
N VAL A 42 12.85 12.43 -12.63
CA VAL A 42 12.48 11.01 -12.70
C VAL A 42 12.22 10.59 -14.14
N LEU A 43 11.50 11.42 -14.92
CA LEU A 43 11.15 11.13 -16.30
C LEU A 43 12.38 10.95 -17.23
N GLN A 44 13.48 11.64 -16.93
CA GLN A 44 14.71 11.47 -17.70
C GLN A 44 15.35 10.09 -17.55
N VAL A 45 15.21 9.49 -16.36
CA VAL A 45 15.91 8.26 -15.99
C VAL A 45 14.99 7.05 -15.97
N ILE A 46 13.70 7.22 -15.66
CA ILE A 46 12.75 6.11 -15.49
C ILE A 46 12.66 5.22 -16.75
N LYS A 47 12.84 5.80 -17.93
CA LYS A 47 12.86 5.07 -19.21
C LYS A 47 14.10 4.16 -19.38
N GLN A 48 15.16 4.42 -18.63
CA GLN A 48 16.38 3.61 -18.64
C GLN A 48 16.26 2.38 -17.74
N ILE A 49 15.31 2.41 -16.79
CA ILE A 49 15.08 1.34 -15.83
C ILE A 49 13.90 0.51 -16.32
N PRO A 50 14.15 -0.74 -16.79
CA PRO A 50 13.10 -1.59 -17.30
C PRO A 50 12.04 -1.86 -16.20
N HIS A 51 10.79 -1.98 -16.62
CA HIS A 51 9.64 -2.34 -15.77
C HIS A 51 9.22 -1.32 -14.69
N LEU A 52 10.04 -0.34 -14.33
CA LEU A 52 9.71 0.65 -13.33
C LEU A 52 8.68 1.68 -13.84
N SER A 53 8.82 2.13 -15.09
CA SER A 53 7.86 3.03 -15.73
C SER A 53 6.49 2.37 -15.85
N THR A 54 6.46 1.15 -16.38
CA THR A 54 5.22 0.37 -16.53
C THR A 54 4.55 0.10 -15.18
N LEU A 55 5.30 -0.17 -14.12
CA LEU A 55 4.77 -0.38 -12.78
C LEU A 55 4.11 0.89 -12.21
N VAL A 56 4.74 2.05 -12.34
CA VAL A 56 4.21 3.32 -11.83
C VAL A 56 3.01 3.78 -12.66
N GLU A 57 3.07 3.69 -13.99
CA GLU A 57 1.99 4.06 -14.90
C GLU A 57 0.76 3.17 -14.70
N SER A 58 0.93 1.84 -14.68
CA SER A 58 -0.16 0.89 -14.45
C SER A 58 -0.82 1.05 -13.07
N LEU A 59 -0.03 1.35 -12.03
CA LEU A 59 -0.56 1.67 -10.70
C LEU A 59 -1.44 2.93 -10.74
N TYR A 60 -1.01 3.95 -11.48
CA TYR A 60 -1.74 5.20 -11.59
C TYR A 60 -3.00 5.07 -12.45
N GLU A 61 -2.93 4.35 -13.57
CA GLU A 61 -4.03 4.09 -14.49
C GLU A 61 -5.00 3.01 -13.98
N CYS A 62 -4.64 2.32 -12.89
CA CYS A 62 -5.42 1.21 -12.32
C CYS A 62 -5.51 -0.02 -13.23
N ASP A 63 -4.51 -0.24 -14.08
CA ASP A 63 -4.37 -1.47 -14.85
C ASP A 63 -3.62 -2.52 -14.01
N TYR A 64 -4.39 -3.28 -13.27
CA TYR A 64 -3.84 -4.22 -12.29
C TYR A 64 -3.21 -5.46 -12.91
N ALA A 65 -3.62 -5.84 -14.11
CA ALA A 65 -3.05 -7.01 -14.80
C ALA A 65 -1.61 -6.73 -15.25
N THR A 66 -1.38 -5.61 -15.93
CA THR A 66 -0.02 -5.16 -16.32
C THR A 66 0.83 -4.83 -15.11
N TYR A 67 0.24 -4.29 -14.05
CA TYR A 67 0.95 -4.06 -12.78
C TYR A 67 1.52 -5.35 -12.19
N PHE A 68 0.75 -6.43 -12.15
CA PHE A 68 1.22 -7.72 -11.61
C PHE A 68 2.35 -8.32 -12.43
N LEU A 69 2.29 -8.18 -13.75
CA LEU A 69 3.38 -8.61 -14.64
C LEU A 69 4.65 -7.79 -14.40
N ALA A 70 4.52 -6.45 -14.31
CA ALA A 70 5.64 -5.57 -13.98
C ALA A 70 6.23 -5.85 -12.59
N LEU A 71 5.38 -6.20 -11.63
CA LEU A 71 5.80 -6.56 -10.27
C LEU A 71 6.61 -7.85 -10.23
N MET A 72 6.28 -8.85 -11.05
CA MET A 72 7.05 -10.09 -11.15
C MET A 72 8.46 -9.86 -11.74
N GLU A 73 8.56 -8.95 -12.70
CA GLU A 73 9.88 -8.59 -13.26
C GLU A 73 10.68 -7.73 -12.27
N LEU A 74 10.01 -6.81 -11.57
CA LEU A 74 10.64 -6.01 -10.51
C LEU A 74 11.19 -6.90 -9.38
N GLU A 75 10.50 -7.99 -9.02
CA GLU A 75 10.97 -8.92 -7.99
C GLU A 75 12.34 -9.49 -8.31
N LYS A 76 12.61 -9.83 -9.60
CA LYS A 76 13.91 -10.32 -10.04
C LYS A 76 14.99 -9.25 -9.84
N VAL A 77 14.70 -8.01 -10.25
CA VAL A 77 15.63 -6.89 -10.08
C VAL A 77 15.92 -6.60 -8.61
N LEU A 78 14.89 -6.67 -7.73
CA LEU A 78 15.07 -6.46 -6.31
C LEU A 78 15.87 -7.57 -5.63
N LEU A 79 15.81 -8.81 -6.13
CA LEU A 79 16.61 -9.92 -5.59
C LEU A 79 18.10 -9.78 -5.94
N ASP A 80 18.41 -9.23 -7.10
CA ASP A 80 19.78 -9.01 -7.55
C ASP A 80 20.39 -7.72 -6.97
N ASP A 81 19.56 -6.84 -6.41
CA ASP A 81 20.01 -5.56 -5.87
C ASP A 81 20.72 -5.71 -4.53
N ARG A 82 21.78 -4.90 -4.31
CA ARG A 82 22.61 -4.94 -3.10
C ARG A 82 21.84 -4.60 -1.82
N TYR A 83 20.95 -3.62 -1.89
CA TYR A 83 20.26 -3.08 -0.71
C TYR A 83 18.88 -3.69 -0.49
N PHE A 84 18.17 -4.00 -1.58
CA PHE A 84 16.82 -4.54 -1.49
C PHE A 84 16.75 -6.06 -1.38
N SER A 85 17.82 -6.81 -1.67
CA SER A 85 17.77 -8.29 -1.66
C SER A 85 17.23 -8.85 -0.35
N GLY A 86 17.69 -8.33 0.79
CA GLY A 86 17.22 -8.75 2.12
C GLY A 86 15.77 -8.37 2.43
N HIS A 87 15.23 -7.35 1.77
CA HIS A 87 13.90 -6.80 2.01
C HIS A 87 12.95 -7.00 0.81
N SER A 88 13.37 -7.67 -0.25
CA SER A 88 12.60 -7.87 -1.47
C SER A 88 11.21 -8.44 -1.21
N ARG A 89 11.11 -9.49 -0.38
CA ARG A 89 9.82 -10.09 0.01
C ARG A 89 8.89 -9.11 0.75
N PHE A 90 9.46 -8.23 1.56
CA PHE A 90 8.68 -7.20 2.26
C PHE A 90 8.14 -6.17 1.26
N VAL A 91 9.00 -5.64 0.39
CA VAL A 91 8.64 -4.65 -0.62
C VAL A 91 7.53 -5.18 -1.54
N ILE A 92 7.70 -6.38 -2.09
CA ILE A 92 6.70 -7.01 -2.96
C ILE A 92 5.37 -7.22 -2.26
N ARG A 93 5.39 -7.64 -1.00
CA ARG A 93 4.18 -7.80 -0.20
C ARG A 93 3.46 -6.47 0.02
N GLU A 94 4.18 -5.42 0.37
CA GLU A 94 3.59 -4.10 0.60
C GLU A 94 3.02 -3.51 -0.70
N LEU A 95 3.71 -3.68 -1.83
CA LEU A 95 3.22 -3.27 -3.14
C LEU A 95 1.92 -3.99 -3.52
N ARG A 96 1.78 -5.29 -3.20
CA ARG A 96 0.51 -6.02 -3.40
C ARG A 96 -0.59 -5.51 -2.48
N VAL A 97 -0.30 -5.30 -1.19
CA VAL A 97 -1.27 -4.74 -0.23
C VAL A 97 -1.77 -3.38 -0.68
N LEU A 98 -0.87 -2.52 -1.17
CA LEU A 98 -1.21 -1.19 -1.69
C LEU A 98 -2.22 -1.27 -2.82
N VAL A 99 -1.98 -2.15 -3.79
CA VAL A 99 -2.87 -2.31 -4.95
C VAL A 99 -4.21 -2.93 -4.58
N TYR A 100 -4.22 -3.94 -3.68
CA TYR A 100 -5.47 -4.50 -3.17
C TYR A 100 -6.28 -3.47 -2.38
N THR A 101 -5.61 -2.64 -1.57
CA THR A 101 -6.27 -1.55 -0.84
C THR A 101 -6.87 -0.54 -1.82
N GLN A 102 -6.10 -0.12 -2.83
CA GLN A 102 -6.57 0.81 -3.87
C GLN A 102 -7.77 0.25 -4.63
N PHE A 103 -7.77 -1.02 -5.00
CA PHE A 103 -8.88 -1.67 -5.68
C PHE A 103 -10.12 -1.75 -4.78
N LEU A 104 -9.94 -2.22 -3.55
CA LEU A 104 -11.04 -2.37 -2.59
C LEU A 104 -11.62 -1.03 -2.14
N ASP A 105 -10.83 0.04 -2.14
CA ASP A 105 -11.34 1.39 -1.83
C ASP A 105 -12.34 1.91 -2.87
N ALA A 106 -12.31 1.39 -4.09
CA ALA A 106 -13.29 1.76 -5.12
C ALA A 106 -14.65 1.11 -4.92
N TYR A 107 -14.70 -0.07 -4.28
CA TYR A 107 -15.91 -0.90 -4.21
C TYR A 107 -16.31 -1.19 -2.76
N LYS A 108 -17.62 -1.28 -2.51
CA LYS A 108 -18.17 -1.73 -1.23
C LYS A 108 -18.23 -3.26 -1.14
N THR A 109 -18.56 -3.89 -2.25
CA THR A 109 -18.68 -5.34 -2.39
C THR A 109 -18.14 -5.76 -3.76
N VAL A 110 -17.32 -6.81 -3.81
CA VAL A 110 -16.73 -7.33 -5.04
C VAL A 110 -16.71 -8.85 -4.99
N THR A 111 -17.02 -9.52 -6.09
CA THR A 111 -16.87 -10.98 -6.19
C THR A 111 -15.39 -11.35 -6.39
N LEU A 112 -14.95 -12.46 -5.79
CA LEU A 112 -13.59 -12.98 -5.97
C LEU A 112 -13.26 -13.24 -7.44
N ALA A 113 -14.23 -13.69 -8.22
CA ALA A 113 -14.05 -13.93 -9.66
C ALA A 113 -13.78 -12.64 -10.45
N SER A 114 -14.51 -11.54 -10.15
CA SER A 114 -14.28 -10.24 -10.78
C SER A 114 -12.91 -9.67 -10.41
N MET A 115 -12.53 -9.82 -9.15
CA MET A 115 -11.21 -9.40 -8.68
C MET A 115 -10.10 -10.19 -9.38
N ALA A 116 -10.22 -11.52 -9.46
CA ALA A 116 -9.26 -12.39 -10.14
C ALA A 116 -9.12 -12.02 -11.63
N ALA A 117 -10.21 -11.73 -12.30
CA ALA A 117 -10.20 -11.26 -13.69
C ALA A 117 -9.50 -9.90 -13.85
N ALA A 118 -9.73 -8.95 -12.95
CA ALA A 118 -9.08 -7.64 -12.97
C ALA A 118 -7.57 -7.70 -12.75
N PHE A 119 -7.11 -8.65 -11.93
CA PHE A 119 -5.69 -8.85 -11.64
C PHE A 119 -5.00 -9.86 -12.57
N GLY A 120 -5.74 -10.54 -13.45
CA GLY A 120 -5.20 -11.56 -14.35
C GLY A 120 -4.64 -12.79 -13.63
N VAL A 121 -5.16 -13.13 -12.46
CA VAL A 121 -4.67 -14.24 -11.62
C VAL A 121 -5.79 -15.23 -11.27
N SER A 122 -5.45 -16.38 -10.72
CA SER A 122 -6.44 -17.38 -10.32
C SER A 122 -7.23 -16.94 -9.08
N VAL A 123 -8.50 -17.35 -9.01
CA VAL A 123 -9.37 -17.06 -7.85
C VAL A 123 -8.80 -17.64 -6.56
N ALA A 124 -8.23 -18.86 -6.62
CA ALA A 124 -7.62 -19.50 -5.46
C ALA A 124 -6.41 -18.72 -4.92
N PHE A 125 -5.63 -18.09 -5.81
CA PHE A 125 -4.50 -17.26 -5.42
C PHE A 125 -4.99 -16.00 -4.67
N ILE A 126 -5.96 -15.28 -5.24
CA ILE A 126 -6.54 -14.08 -4.63
C ILE A 126 -7.15 -14.42 -3.26
N ASP A 127 -7.92 -15.48 -3.16
CA ASP A 127 -8.52 -15.89 -1.90
C ASP A 127 -7.48 -16.18 -0.81
N GLY A 128 -6.42 -16.91 -1.14
CA GLY A 128 -5.31 -17.19 -0.22
C GLY A 128 -4.54 -15.95 0.21
N GLU A 129 -4.31 -15.02 -0.71
CA GLU A 129 -3.63 -13.74 -0.42
C GLU A 129 -4.49 -12.83 0.46
N LEU A 130 -5.77 -12.64 0.10
CA LEU A 130 -6.70 -11.83 0.89
C LEU A 130 -6.88 -12.38 2.30
N ALA A 131 -7.08 -13.69 2.44
CA ALA A 131 -7.19 -14.33 3.76
C ALA A 131 -5.97 -14.05 4.63
N ARG A 132 -4.77 -14.10 4.05
CA ARG A 132 -3.49 -13.83 4.73
C ARG A 132 -3.38 -12.36 5.14
N PHE A 133 -3.70 -11.42 4.25
CA PHE A 133 -3.59 -9.99 4.54
C PHE A 133 -4.68 -9.49 5.50
N ILE A 134 -5.88 -10.06 5.46
CA ILE A 134 -6.94 -9.80 6.43
C ILE A 134 -6.57 -10.33 7.82
N ALA A 135 -6.04 -11.57 7.90
CA ALA A 135 -5.58 -12.14 9.17
C ALA A 135 -4.46 -11.34 9.82
N CYS A 136 -3.55 -10.77 8.99
CA CYS A 136 -2.50 -9.86 9.47
C CYS A 136 -2.99 -8.43 9.78
N GLY A 137 -4.27 -8.13 9.59
CA GLY A 137 -4.85 -6.80 9.83
C GLY A 137 -4.39 -5.72 8.83
N ARG A 138 -3.82 -6.11 7.68
CA ARG A 138 -3.34 -5.18 6.64
C ARG A 138 -4.45 -4.71 5.70
N LEU A 139 -5.49 -5.50 5.54
CA LEU A 139 -6.67 -5.16 4.73
C LEU A 139 -7.93 -5.14 5.60
N ASN A 140 -8.69 -4.07 5.50
CA ASN A 140 -9.97 -3.91 6.19
C ASN A 140 -11.11 -4.46 5.33
N ALA A 141 -11.17 -5.77 5.20
CA ALA A 141 -12.19 -6.46 4.41
C ALA A 141 -12.63 -7.74 5.12
N LYS A 142 -13.78 -8.26 4.70
CA LYS A 142 -14.30 -9.58 5.12
C LYS A 142 -14.63 -10.37 3.87
N VAL A 143 -14.21 -11.63 3.83
CA VAL A 143 -14.51 -12.54 2.73
C VAL A 143 -15.66 -13.45 3.14
N ASP A 144 -16.76 -13.39 2.40
CA ASP A 144 -17.82 -14.37 2.49
C ASP A 144 -17.48 -15.54 1.56
N LYS A 145 -17.29 -16.71 2.16
CA LYS A 145 -16.94 -17.95 1.42
C LYS A 145 -18.14 -18.63 0.77
N VAL A 146 -19.36 -18.31 1.22
CA VAL A 146 -20.58 -18.91 0.66
C VAL A 146 -20.89 -18.25 -0.70
N ASP A 147 -20.92 -16.93 -0.71
CA ASP A 147 -21.23 -16.16 -1.91
C ASP A 147 -19.99 -15.80 -2.73
N ASN A 148 -18.78 -16.13 -2.25
CA ASN A 148 -17.50 -15.74 -2.84
C ASN A 148 -17.38 -14.22 -3.08
N VAL A 149 -17.82 -13.44 -2.08
CA VAL A 149 -17.86 -11.98 -2.12
C VAL A 149 -16.95 -11.38 -1.05
N VAL A 150 -16.23 -10.35 -1.42
CA VAL A 150 -15.41 -9.55 -0.52
C VAL A 150 -16.20 -8.30 -0.14
N HIS A 151 -16.42 -8.09 1.16
CA HIS A 151 -17.02 -6.90 1.73
C HIS A 151 -15.93 -5.99 2.30
N THR A 152 -15.82 -4.77 1.80
CA THR A 152 -14.90 -3.77 2.36
C THR A 152 -15.51 -3.10 3.57
N THR A 153 -14.80 -3.14 4.68
CA THR A 153 -15.17 -2.40 5.88
C THR A 153 -14.46 -1.04 5.82
N ARG A 154 -15.09 -0.06 5.18
CA ARG A 154 -14.60 1.32 5.28
C ARG A 154 -14.80 1.79 6.70
N ALA A 155 -13.70 1.97 7.43
CA ALA A 155 -13.74 2.74 8.65
C ALA A 155 -14.07 4.17 8.24
N ASP A 156 -15.29 4.63 8.54
CA ASP A 156 -15.61 6.04 8.44
C ASP A 156 -14.68 6.79 9.40
N LEU A 157 -13.67 7.45 8.83
CA LEU A 157 -12.60 8.12 9.61
C LEU A 157 -13.17 9.10 10.63
N LYS A 158 -14.32 9.71 10.31
CA LYS A 158 -15.04 10.58 11.22
C LYS A 158 -15.62 9.79 12.39
N SER A 159 -16.34 8.71 12.09
CA SER A 159 -16.96 7.86 13.11
C SER A 159 -15.91 7.22 14.04
N LYS A 160 -14.77 6.78 13.48
CA LYS A 160 -13.66 6.25 14.29
C LYS A 160 -13.07 7.30 15.22
N LYS A 161 -12.82 8.51 14.74
CA LYS A 161 -12.34 9.63 15.57
C LYS A 161 -13.33 10.02 16.66
N TYR A 162 -14.62 10.05 16.35
CA TYR A 162 -15.65 10.28 17.37
C TYR A 162 -15.65 9.21 18.46
N GLN A 163 -15.53 7.94 18.09
CA GLN A 163 -15.45 6.84 19.06
C GLN A 163 -14.17 6.92 19.91
N GLU A 164 -13.04 7.31 19.34
CA GLU A 164 -11.79 7.52 20.07
C GLU A 164 -11.90 8.68 21.08
N ILE A 165 -12.56 9.79 20.69
CA ILE A 165 -12.82 10.93 21.57
C ILE A 165 -13.76 10.53 22.71
N ILE A 166 -14.84 9.80 22.42
CA ILE A 166 -15.77 9.31 23.44
C ILE A 166 -15.04 8.42 24.44
N LYS A 167 -14.26 7.44 23.99
CA LYS A 167 -13.45 6.58 24.87
C LYS A 167 -12.47 7.36 25.74
N SER A 168 -11.81 8.36 25.17
CA SER A 168 -10.90 9.22 25.90
C SER A 168 -11.65 10.06 26.95
N GLY A 169 -12.84 10.55 26.62
CA GLY A 169 -13.72 11.26 27.54
C GLY A 169 -14.16 10.38 28.70
N ASP A 170 -14.55 9.14 28.45
CA ASP A 170 -14.96 8.18 29.50
C ASP A 170 -13.80 7.87 30.46
N VAL A 171 -12.59 7.71 29.93
CA VAL A 171 -11.39 7.50 30.76
C VAL A 171 -11.10 8.72 31.64
N LEU A 172 -11.22 9.93 31.11
CA LEU A 172 -11.06 11.17 31.89
C LEU A 172 -12.12 11.31 32.96
N LEU A 173 -13.39 11.06 32.63
CA LEU A 173 -14.52 11.07 33.59
C LEU A 173 -14.26 10.10 34.75
N ASN A 174 -13.84 8.88 34.45
CA ASN A 174 -13.53 7.89 35.48
C ASN A 174 -12.41 8.36 36.40
N ARG A 175 -11.35 8.98 35.83
CA ARG A 175 -10.22 9.53 36.61
C ARG A 175 -10.68 10.69 37.51
N ILE A 176 -11.52 11.60 37.00
CA ILE A 176 -12.07 12.71 37.77
C ILE A 176 -12.92 12.17 38.90
N GLN A 177 -13.79 11.18 38.69
CA GLN A 177 -14.59 10.54 39.70
C GLN A 177 -13.74 9.88 40.79
N GLN A 178 -12.65 9.21 40.40
CA GLN A 178 -11.70 8.62 41.36
C GLN A 178 -11.03 9.70 42.20
N LEU A 179 -10.57 10.79 41.60
CA LEU A 179 -9.99 11.93 42.30
C LEU A 179 -10.99 12.60 43.26
N ALA A 180 -12.23 12.80 42.81
CA ALA A 180 -13.28 13.39 43.64
C ALA A 180 -13.56 12.54 44.92
N ARG A 181 -13.52 11.21 44.77
CA ARG A 181 -13.65 10.30 45.94
C ARG A 181 -12.50 10.41 46.93
N VAL A 182 -11.28 10.66 46.43
CA VAL A 182 -10.07 10.80 47.26
C VAL A 182 -10.03 12.16 47.96
N VAL A 183 -10.53 13.21 47.29
CA VAL A 183 -10.51 14.59 47.83
C VAL A 183 -11.68 14.82 48.81
N SER A 184 -12.79 14.06 48.73
CA SER A 184 -13.95 14.16 49.61
C SER A 184 -13.84 13.32 50.89
N ILE A 185 -12.65 12.77 51.17
CA ILE A 185 -12.27 12.19 52.46
C ILE A 185 -11.45 13.22 53.23
#